data_9fa55083f16576bfa3397064a5a134e4
#
_entry.id   9fa55083f16576bfa3397064a5a134e4
#
_cell.length_a   1.000
_cell.length_b   1.000
_cell.length_c   1.000
_cell.angle_alpha   90.00
_cell.angle_beta   90.00
_cell.angle_gamma   90.00
#
_symmetry.space_group_name_H-M   'P 1'
#
loop_
_entity.id
_entity.type
_entity.pdbx_description
1 polymer ?
#
loop_
_entity_poly.entity_id
_entity_poly.type
_entity_poly.pdbx_seq_one_letter_code
_entity_poly.pdbx_strand_id
1 'polypeptide(L)'
;MLTINKGIQQSAVKVVVYGVEGIGKTTFASHFPAPLFLDLDRGSRRMDVDRIDSIQDWPALMGTLDQIQRDPSLPYSTIVIDTADMAAKLASAYICKANGNKKSIEEFGYGKGYVILAEEFSKLLANAEVLVNMGFNVVFLAHAMQRTVTRPDDTGSYDHWEMKLPGSKNNSLGALLKEWADLLLFADYKVIIRQGADGKGKAAGGQRRMRATHTPFADAKNRFGLADILDFDFKGIQNIIPARPVTPPKTTMEKAYQAKKMMQKGITPKAAAEPAEAKPAPPTNMYDEL
;
A
#
# COMPACT_ATOMS: atom_id res chain seq x y z
N MET A 1 -24.92 -5.63 -27.66
CA MET A 1 -24.07 -4.73 -28.46
C MET A 1 -22.66 -4.83 -27.95
N LEU A 2 -21.66 -5.06 -28.81
CA LEU A 2 -20.26 -5.08 -28.42
C LEU A 2 -19.76 -3.64 -28.27
N THR A 3 -19.18 -3.28 -27.13
CA THR A 3 -18.52 -1.99 -26.93
C THR A 3 -17.02 -2.16 -27.18
N ILE A 4 -16.49 -1.48 -28.19
CA ILE A 4 -15.07 -1.54 -28.54
C ILE A 4 -14.43 -0.22 -28.11
N ASN A 5 -13.48 -0.30 -27.15
CA ASN A 5 -12.69 0.84 -26.72
C ASN A 5 -11.36 0.86 -27.48
N LYS A 6 -10.95 2.04 -27.96
CA LYS A 6 -9.71 2.23 -28.72
C LYS A 6 -8.82 3.25 -28.00
N GLY A 7 -7.52 2.97 -27.95
CA GLY A 7 -6.51 3.88 -27.39
C GLY A 7 -6.20 3.60 -25.92
N ILE A 8 -5.29 4.43 -25.36
CA ILE A 8 -4.88 4.34 -23.95
C ILE A 8 -6.02 4.88 -23.09
N GLN A 9 -6.50 4.07 -22.15
CA GLN A 9 -7.48 4.51 -21.16
C GLN A 9 -6.75 4.92 -19.89
N GLN A 10 -6.99 6.15 -19.44
CA GLN A 10 -6.55 6.59 -18.12
C GLN A 10 -7.46 5.90 -17.08
N SER A 11 -6.89 4.97 -16.35
CA SER A 11 -7.54 4.26 -15.25
C SER A 11 -6.71 4.39 -13.98
N ALA A 12 -7.34 4.14 -12.84
CA ALA A 12 -6.63 3.96 -11.58
C ALA A 12 -5.54 2.88 -11.71
N VAL A 13 -4.50 2.97 -10.91
CA VAL A 13 -3.27 2.17 -11.07
C VAL A 13 -3.14 1.15 -9.94
N LYS A 14 -2.71 -0.05 -10.29
CA LYS A 14 -2.37 -1.15 -9.37
C LYS A 14 -0.88 -1.13 -9.10
N VAL A 15 -0.49 -0.69 -7.92
CA VAL A 15 0.92 -0.52 -7.55
C VAL A 15 1.30 -1.47 -6.43
N VAL A 16 2.45 -2.07 -6.55
CA VAL A 16 3.09 -2.83 -5.47
C VAL A 16 4.48 -2.23 -5.22
N VAL A 17 4.78 -1.91 -3.98
CA VAL A 17 6.10 -1.43 -3.57
C VAL A 17 6.63 -2.36 -2.51
N TYR A 18 7.71 -3.07 -2.82
CA TYR A 18 8.36 -3.94 -1.86
C TYR A 18 9.83 -3.55 -1.67
N GLY A 19 10.37 -3.89 -0.52
CA GLY A 19 11.76 -3.53 -0.21
C GLY A 19 12.12 -3.86 1.22
N VAL A 20 13.38 -3.64 1.56
CA VAL A 20 13.93 -3.90 2.90
C VAL A 20 13.20 -3.12 3.99
N GLU A 21 13.25 -3.63 5.21
CA GLU A 21 12.67 -2.96 6.37
C GLU A 21 13.33 -1.58 6.57
N GLY A 22 12.53 -0.58 6.98
CA GLY A 22 13.05 0.77 7.25
C GLY A 22 13.41 1.62 6.04
N ILE A 23 13.26 1.14 4.79
CA ILE A 23 13.59 1.94 3.60
C ILE A 23 12.64 3.13 3.36
N GLY A 24 11.47 3.15 4.02
CA GLY A 24 10.51 4.24 3.92
C GLY A 24 9.32 3.98 2.99
N LYS A 25 8.88 2.73 2.83
CA LYS A 25 7.73 2.34 1.98
C LYS A 25 6.45 3.09 2.36
N THR A 26 6.10 3.12 3.65
CA THR A 26 4.93 3.85 4.18
C THR A 26 5.02 5.35 3.88
N THR A 27 6.20 5.96 4.08
CA THR A 27 6.46 7.37 3.72
C THR A 27 6.32 7.60 2.22
N PHE A 28 6.79 6.69 1.39
CA PHE A 28 6.61 6.79 -0.06
C PHE A 28 5.12 6.74 -0.44
N ALA A 29 4.36 5.83 0.16
CA ALA A 29 2.93 5.69 -0.10
C ALA A 29 2.11 6.90 0.40
N SER A 30 2.57 7.63 1.43
CA SER A 30 1.87 8.82 1.93
C SER A 30 1.87 9.99 0.94
N HIS A 31 2.73 9.95 -0.08
CA HIS A 31 2.75 10.98 -1.13
C HIS A 31 1.79 10.71 -2.30
N PHE A 32 1.10 9.56 -2.30
CA PHE A 32 0.06 9.31 -3.29
C PHE A 32 -1.13 10.28 -3.13
N PRO A 33 -1.92 10.50 -4.17
CA PRO A 33 -3.09 11.38 -4.08
C PRO A 33 -4.09 10.91 -3.03
N ALA A 34 -4.40 11.74 -2.04
CA ALA A 34 -5.37 11.50 -0.96
C ALA A 34 -5.39 10.04 -0.48
N PRO A 35 -4.33 9.55 0.19
CA PRO A 35 -4.20 8.16 0.57
C PRO A 35 -5.00 7.84 1.85
N LEU A 36 -5.71 6.70 1.85
CA LEU A 36 -6.25 6.05 3.03
C LEU A 36 -5.48 4.76 3.30
N PHE A 37 -4.87 4.67 4.48
CA PHE A 37 -4.10 3.50 4.87
C PHE A 37 -4.96 2.46 5.59
N LEU A 38 -4.91 1.22 5.13
CA LEU A 38 -5.31 0.05 5.90
C LEU A 38 -4.04 -0.43 6.63
N ASP A 39 -3.82 0.08 7.85
CA ASP A 39 -2.57 -0.07 8.61
C ASP A 39 -2.60 -1.36 9.43
N LEU A 40 -2.22 -2.48 8.80
CA LEU A 40 -2.30 -3.83 9.37
C LEU A 40 -1.14 -4.11 10.35
N ASP A 41 0.00 -3.46 10.21
CA ASP A 41 1.17 -3.65 11.07
C ASP A 41 1.38 -2.51 12.07
N ARG A 42 0.51 -1.51 12.02
CA ARG A 42 0.54 -0.32 12.88
C ARG A 42 1.80 0.54 12.71
N GLY A 43 2.43 0.48 11.53
CA GLY A 43 3.66 1.20 11.20
C GLY A 43 3.45 2.68 10.97
N SER A 44 2.23 3.12 10.60
CA SER A 44 1.94 4.50 10.23
C SER A 44 1.65 5.45 11.41
N ARG A 45 1.63 4.95 12.67
CA ARG A 45 1.17 5.70 13.87
C ARG A 45 1.86 7.04 14.14
N ARG A 46 3.09 7.21 13.65
CA ARG A 46 3.88 8.46 13.80
C ARG A 46 3.84 9.34 12.57
N MET A 47 2.95 9.05 11.62
CA MET A 47 2.80 9.80 10.39
C MET A 47 1.46 10.53 10.39
N ASP A 48 1.42 11.70 9.79
CA ASP A 48 0.19 12.46 9.56
C ASP A 48 -0.49 11.93 8.29
N VAL A 49 -1.30 10.89 8.45
CA VAL A 49 -2.04 10.22 7.37
C VAL A 49 -3.38 9.69 7.90
N ASP A 50 -4.38 9.66 7.03
CA ASP A 50 -5.64 8.99 7.32
C ASP A 50 -5.47 7.47 7.28
N ARG A 51 -5.93 6.81 8.35
CA ARG A 51 -5.74 5.36 8.51
C ARG A 51 -6.91 4.66 9.17
N ILE A 52 -7.06 3.39 8.87
CA ILE A 52 -7.89 2.43 9.59
C ILE A 52 -6.92 1.42 10.24
N ASP A 53 -6.71 1.50 11.57
CA ASP A 53 -5.78 0.67 12.35
C ASP A 53 -6.51 -0.32 13.28
N SER A 54 -7.85 -0.39 13.17
CA SER A 54 -8.69 -1.31 13.94
C SER A 54 -8.81 -2.70 13.33
N ILE A 55 -8.18 -2.96 12.18
CA ILE A 55 -8.23 -4.23 11.47
C ILE A 55 -7.36 -5.26 12.21
N GLN A 56 -8.00 -6.27 12.82
CA GLN A 56 -7.32 -7.27 13.65
C GLN A 56 -7.35 -8.68 13.06
N ASP A 57 -8.24 -8.94 12.12
CA ASP A 57 -8.40 -10.25 11.50
C ASP A 57 -8.80 -10.13 10.02
N TRP A 58 -8.82 -11.27 9.34
CA TRP A 58 -9.15 -11.33 7.93
C TRP A 58 -10.59 -10.88 7.60
N PRO A 59 -11.64 -11.32 8.34
CA PRO A 59 -13.00 -10.82 8.14
C PRO A 59 -13.11 -9.29 8.29
N ALA A 60 -12.40 -8.69 9.26
CA ALA A 60 -12.37 -7.24 9.44
C ALA A 60 -11.73 -6.53 8.24
N LEU A 61 -10.62 -7.07 7.68
CA LEU A 61 -10.00 -6.53 6.47
C LEU A 61 -10.97 -6.57 5.28
N MET A 62 -11.58 -7.72 5.04
CA MET A 62 -12.53 -7.90 3.92
C MET A 62 -13.77 -7.03 4.09
N GLY A 63 -14.31 -6.92 5.33
CA GLY A 63 -15.43 -6.05 5.67
C GLY A 63 -15.09 -4.56 5.52
N THR A 64 -13.86 -4.15 5.80
CA THR A 64 -13.39 -2.78 5.59
C THR A 64 -13.37 -2.43 4.10
N LEU A 65 -12.84 -3.33 3.26
CA LEU A 65 -12.84 -3.13 1.80
C LEU A 65 -14.28 -3.03 1.24
N ASP A 66 -15.18 -3.89 1.72
CA ASP A 66 -16.60 -3.86 1.34
C ASP A 66 -17.27 -2.54 1.76
N GLN A 67 -16.97 -2.00 2.94
CA GLN A 67 -17.47 -0.69 3.38
C GLN A 67 -16.96 0.45 2.48
N ILE A 68 -15.67 0.44 2.12
CA ILE A 68 -15.10 1.43 1.19
C ILE A 68 -15.80 1.35 -0.18
N GLN A 69 -16.08 0.15 -0.68
CA GLN A 69 -16.81 -0.04 -1.95
C GLN A 69 -18.22 0.48 -1.91
N ARG A 70 -18.91 0.43 -0.77
CA ARG A 70 -20.30 0.93 -0.61
C ARG A 70 -20.39 2.43 -0.47
N ASP A 71 -19.28 3.11 -0.20
CA ASP A 71 -19.26 4.58 -0.10
C ASP A 71 -18.36 5.23 -1.16
N PRO A 72 -18.89 5.43 -2.38
CA PRO A 72 -18.12 6.08 -3.44
C PRO A 72 -17.86 7.57 -3.19
N SER A 73 -18.44 8.16 -2.14
CA SER A 73 -18.25 9.57 -1.79
C SER A 73 -17.05 9.84 -0.91
N LEU A 74 -16.33 8.80 -0.48
CA LEU A 74 -15.11 8.93 0.31
C LEU A 74 -14.08 9.86 -0.39
N PRO A 75 -13.46 10.80 0.35
CA PRO A 75 -12.59 11.83 -0.22
C PRO A 75 -11.18 11.32 -0.54
N TYR A 76 -11.02 10.02 -0.75
CA TYR A 76 -9.74 9.39 -1.03
C TYR A 76 -9.59 9.04 -2.50
N SER A 77 -8.36 9.08 -2.99
CA SER A 77 -7.99 8.68 -4.35
C SER A 77 -7.14 7.40 -4.37
N THR A 78 -6.55 7.05 -3.22
CA THR A 78 -5.64 5.90 -3.11
C THR A 78 -5.96 5.09 -1.86
N ILE A 79 -6.05 3.78 -2.00
CA ILE A 79 -6.13 2.84 -0.88
C ILE A 79 -4.78 2.14 -0.73
N VAL A 80 -4.17 2.27 0.44
CA VAL A 80 -2.87 1.66 0.75
C VAL A 80 -3.06 0.50 1.71
N ILE A 81 -2.62 -0.70 1.34
CA ILE A 81 -2.62 -1.89 2.19
C ILE A 81 -1.20 -2.06 2.73
N ASP A 82 -1.00 -1.77 4.00
CA ASP A 82 0.30 -1.77 4.68
C ASP A 82 0.30 -2.78 5.84
N THR A 83 0.73 -4.04 5.62
CA THR A 83 1.43 -4.61 4.46
C THR A 83 0.72 -5.85 3.90
N ALA A 84 1.08 -6.25 2.68
CA ALA A 84 0.59 -7.48 2.05
C ALA A 84 1.00 -8.74 2.83
N ASP A 85 2.18 -8.75 3.42
CA ASP A 85 2.66 -9.86 4.26
C ASP A 85 1.85 -9.97 5.56
N MET A 86 1.39 -8.86 6.15
CA MET A 86 0.44 -8.90 7.26
C MET A 86 -0.94 -9.39 6.80
N ALA A 87 -1.44 -8.94 5.65
CA ALA A 87 -2.69 -9.45 5.08
C ALA A 87 -2.61 -10.97 4.86
N ALA A 88 -1.49 -11.48 4.35
CA ALA A 88 -1.26 -12.92 4.18
C ALA A 88 -1.26 -13.69 5.51
N LYS A 89 -0.70 -13.10 6.59
CA LYS A 89 -0.76 -13.69 7.95
C LYS A 89 -2.20 -13.75 8.47
N LEU A 90 -2.99 -12.70 8.27
CA LEU A 90 -4.40 -12.67 8.67
C LEU A 90 -5.20 -13.74 7.92
N ALA A 91 -4.99 -13.89 6.62
CA ALA A 91 -5.60 -14.94 5.81
C ALA A 91 -5.20 -16.34 6.30
N SER A 92 -3.92 -16.57 6.56
CA SER A 92 -3.41 -17.84 7.09
C SER A 92 -4.06 -18.20 8.43
N ALA A 93 -4.13 -17.25 9.36
CA ALA A 93 -4.75 -17.47 10.67
C ALA A 93 -6.25 -17.76 10.55
N TYR A 94 -6.95 -17.06 9.68
CA TYR A 94 -8.37 -17.29 9.38
C TYR A 94 -8.62 -18.70 8.85
N ILE A 95 -7.85 -19.13 7.85
CA ILE A 95 -7.94 -20.47 7.24
C ILE A 95 -7.66 -21.55 8.28
N CYS A 96 -6.60 -21.40 9.06
CA CYS A 96 -6.24 -22.36 10.11
C CYS A 96 -7.35 -22.50 11.15
N LYS A 97 -7.94 -21.39 11.59
CA LYS A 97 -9.05 -21.38 12.54
C LYS A 97 -10.31 -22.05 11.96
N ALA A 98 -10.65 -21.75 10.72
CA ALA A 98 -11.83 -22.31 10.04
C ALA A 98 -11.72 -23.82 9.77
N ASN A 99 -10.52 -24.39 9.76
CA ASN A 99 -10.28 -25.79 9.44
C ASN A 99 -9.74 -26.59 10.64
N GLY A 100 -10.40 -26.46 11.78
CA GLY A 100 -10.12 -27.25 12.97
C GLY A 100 -8.98 -26.71 13.84
N ASN A 101 -8.80 -25.37 13.85
CA ASN A 101 -7.78 -24.69 14.65
C ASN A 101 -6.34 -25.23 14.42
N LYS A 102 -5.99 -25.44 13.17
CA LYS A 102 -4.62 -25.82 12.78
C LYS A 102 -3.62 -24.75 13.23
N LYS A 103 -2.41 -25.18 13.60
CA LYS A 103 -1.35 -24.27 14.06
C LYS A 103 -0.68 -23.52 12.90
N SER A 104 -0.63 -24.14 11.73
CA SER A 104 0.01 -23.54 10.53
C SER A 104 -0.61 -24.06 9.24
N ILE A 105 -0.30 -23.38 8.14
CA ILE A 105 -0.70 -23.77 6.78
C ILE A 105 -0.08 -25.11 6.37
N GLU A 106 1.09 -25.46 6.89
CA GLU A 106 1.78 -26.73 6.61
C GLU A 106 1.01 -27.96 7.15
N GLU A 107 0.23 -27.81 8.22
CA GLU A 107 -0.56 -28.91 8.80
C GLU A 107 -1.69 -29.41 7.88
N PHE A 108 -1.97 -28.74 6.78
CA PHE A 108 -2.91 -29.24 5.76
C PHE A 108 -2.32 -30.39 4.92
N GLY A 109 -1.00 -30.59 4.98
CA GLY A 109 -0.29 -31.64 4.24
C GLY A 109 -0.26 -31.44 2.73
N TYR A 110 0.75 -32.01 2.09
CA TYR A 110 0.92 -32.03 0.63
C TYR A 110 0.71 -30.68 -0.09
N GLY A 111 1.01 -29.57 0.57
CA GLY A 111 0.87 -28.22 0.01
C GLY A 111 -0.58 -27.70 -0.14
N LYS A 112 -1.60 -28.46 0.30
CA LYS A 112 -3.01 -28.05 0.22
C LYS A 112 -3.29 -26.72 0.92
N GLY A 113 -2.63 -26.44 2.04
CA GLY A 113 -2.77 -25.19 2.76
C GLY A 113 -2.40 -23.98 1.92
N TYR A 114 -1.36 -24.08 1.10
CA TYR A 114 -0.95 -23.00 0.19
C TYR A 114 -1.93 -22.78 -0.96
N VAL A 115 -2.63 -23.84 -1.42
CA VAL A 115 -3.71 -23.70 -2.41
C VAL A 115 -4.86 -22.90 -1.82
N ILE A 116 -5.35 -23.28 -0.63
CA ILE A 116 -6.44 -22.61 0.06
C ILE A 116 -6.06 -21.15 0.37
N LEU A 117 -4.81 -20.92 0.78
CA LEU A 117 -4.31 -19.57 1.05
C LEU A 117 -4.28 -18.70 -0.22
N ALA A 118 -3.86 -19.26 -1.35
CA ALA A 118 -3.85 -18.58 -2.63
C ALA A 118 -5.28 -18.22 -3.09
N GLU A 119 -6.24 -19.15 -2.93
CA GLU A 119 -7.65 -18.90 -3.22
C GLU A 119 -8.23 -17.78 -2.34
N GLU A 120 -7.94 -17.81 -1.04
CA GLU A 120 -8.41 -16.79 -0.10
C GLU A 120 -7.78 -15.42 -0.37
N PHE A 121 -6.47 -15.38 -0.64
CA PHE A 121 -5.78 -14.13 -1.00
C PHE A 121 -6.25 -13.58 -2.34
N SER A 122 -6.67 -14.43 -3.27
CA SER A 122 -7.27 -14.02 -4.55
C SER A 122 -8.58 -13.24 -4.35
N LYS A 123 -9.33 -13.51 -3.27
CA LYS A 123 -10.51 -12.72 -2.92
C LYS A 123 -10.14 -11.27 -2.51
N LEU A 124 -9.01 -11.10 -1.82
CA LEU A 124 -8.46 -9.76 -1.52
C LEU A 124 -8.12 -9.01 -2.81
N LEU A 125 -7.44 -9.67 -3.74
CA LEU A 125 -7.10 -9.07 -5.04
C LEU A 125 -8.34 -8.74 -5.87
N ALA A 126 -9.38 -9.59 -5.82
CA ALA A 126 -10.66 -9.31 -6.47
C ALA A 126 -11.35 -8.08 -5.87
N ASN A 127 -11.34 -7.92 -4.54
CA ASN A 127 -11.86 -6.70 -3.89
C ASN A 127 -11.02 -5.46 -4.25
N ALA A 128 -9.71 -5.60 -4.32
CA ALA A 128 -8.82 -4.54 -4.78
C ALA A 128 -9.12 -4.14 -6.23
N GLU A 129 -9.41 -5.11 -7.10
CA GLU A 129 -9.81 -4.85 -8.50
C GLU A 129 -11.13 -4.07 -8.60
N VAL A 130 -12.11 -4.37 -7.73
CA VAL A 130 -13.36 -3.58 -7.65
C VAL A 130 -13.05 -2.13 -7.30
N LEU A 131 -12.16 -1.86 -6.33
CA LEU A 131 -11.73 -0.51 -5.98
C LEU A 131 -11.04 0.21 -7.14
N VAL A 132 -10.18 -0.49 -7.90
CA VAL A 132 -9.54 0.05 -9.11
C VAL A 132 -10.61 0.44 -10.14
N ASN A 133 -11.60 -0.41 -10.38
CA ASN A 133 -12.71 -0.13 -11.29
C ASN A 133 -13.61 1.04 -10.83
N MET A 134 -13.61 1.34 -9.52
CA MET A 134 -14.25 2.52 -8.94
C MET A 134 -13.37 3.78 -9.02
N GLY A 135 -12.16 3.69 -9.56
CA GLY A 135 -11.22 4.78 -9.76
C GLY A 135 -10.24 5.02 -8.62
N PHE A 136 -10.18 4.16 -7.60
CA PHE A 136 -9.15 4.23 -6.56
C PHE A 136 -7.84 3.62 -7.06
N ASN A 137 -6.72 4.33 -6.94
CA ASN A 137 -5.42 3.67 -7.00
C ASN A 137 -5.30 2.71 -5.82
N VAL A 138 -4.79 1.51 -6.05
CA VAL A 138 -4.55 0.55 -4.97
C VAL A 138 -3.08 0.26 -4.87
N VAL A 139 -2.53 0.46 -3.67
CA VAL A 139 -1.10 0.30 -3.37
C VAL A 139 -0.94 -0.80 -2.32
N PHE A 140 -0.21 -1.85 -2.65
CA PHE A 140 0.26 -2.83 -1.68
C PHE A 140 1.70 -2.54 -1.31
N LEU A 141 1.98 -2.42 -0.03
CA LEU A 141 3.34 -2.41 0.51
C LEU A 141 3.72 -3.82 0.98
N ALA A 142 4.94 -4.25 0.72
CA ALA A 142 5.42 -5.55 1.16
C ALA A 142 6.89 -5.50 1.60
N HIS A 143 7.28 -6.42 2.46
CA HIS A 143 8.69 -6.63 2.79
C HIS A 143 9.38 -7.43 1.70
N ALA A 144 10.68 -7.23 1.57
CA ALA A 144 11.53 -8.01 0.68
C ALA A 144 12.20 -9.16 1.44
N MET A 145 12.44 -10.24 0.72
CA MET A 145 13.31 -11.33 1.15
C MET A 145 14.28 -11.70 0.05
N GLN A 146 15.44 -12.20 0.44
CA GLN A 146 16.43 -12.70 -0.48
C GLN A 146 16.28 -14.22 -0.59
N ARG A 147 16.35 -14.73 -1.81
CA ARG A 147 16.26 -16.16 -2.12
C ARG A 147 17.38 -16.54 -3.06
N THR A 148 18.08 -17.61 -2.73
CA THR A 148 19.08 -18.18 -3.63
C THR A 148 18.38 -18.99 -4.73
N VAL A 149 18.65 -18.65 -5.97
CA VAL A 149 18.11 -19.29 -7.18
C VAL A 149 19.23 -20.06 -7.88
N THR A 150 18.96 -21.33 -8.17
CA THR A 150 19.83 -22.17 -8.99
C THR A 150 19.12 -22.43 -10.32
N ARG A 151 19.78 -22.12 -11.43
CA ARG A 151 19.25 -22.37 -12.78
C ARG A 151 19.80 -23.69 -13.32
N PRO A 152 18.95 -24.53 -13.93
CA PRO A 152 19.41 -25.79 -14.52
C PRO A 152 20.32 -25.62 -15.75
N ASP A 153 20.23 -24.45 -16.41
CA ASP A 153 20.92 -24.09 -17.64
C ASP A 153 22.22 -23.31 -17.39
N ASP A 154 22.60 -23.10 -16.12
CA ASP A 154 23.77 -22.32 -15.75
C ASP A 154 24.53 -22.97 -14.60
N THR A 155 25.86 -22.79 -14.54
CA THR A 155 26.70 -23.26 -13.44
C THR A 155 26.77 -22.20 -12.35
N GLY A 156 26.00 -22.43 -11.26
CA GLY A 156 26.05 -21.57 -10.10
C GLY A 156 24.67 -21.22 -9.55
N SER A 157 24.68 -20.47 -8.48
CA SER A 157 23.49 -19.92 -7.85
C SER A 157 23.69 -18.42 -7.67
N TYR A 158 22.59 -17.67 -7.68
CA TYR A 158 22.60 -16.24 -7.42
C TYR A 158 21.47 -15.85 -6.48
N ASP A 159 21.64 -14.74 -5.79
CA ASP A 159 20.63 -14.22 -4.88
C ASP A 159 19.68 -13.29 -5.62
N HIS A 160 18.39 -13.54 -5.39
CA HIS A 160 17.28 -12.81 -5.99
C HIS A 160 16.38 -12.22 -4.91
N TRP A 161 16.00 -10.95 -5.07
CA TRP A 161 15.07 -10.28 -4.20
C TRP A 161 13.63 -10.46 -4.68
N GLU A 162 12.79 -10.96 -3.78
CA GLU A 162 11.36 -11.16 -4.01
C GLU A 162 10.54 -10.62 -2.83
N MET A 163 9.22 -10.54 -2.99
CA MET A 163 8.32 -10.18 -1.89
C MET A 163 8.32 -11.28 -0.83
N LYS A 164 8.37 -10.90 0.45
CA LYS A 164 8.30 -11.82 1.61
C LYS A 164 6.87 -12.29 1.83
N LEU A 165 6.36 -13.06 0.88
CA LEU A 165 5.02 -13.61 0.90
C LEU A 165 5.05 -15.14 0.92
N PRO A 166 4.15 -15.79 1.69
CA PRO A 166 4.10 -17.24 1.74
C PRO A 166 3.69 -17.82 0.39
N GLY A 167 4.14 -19.05 0.14
CA GLY A 167 3.78 -19.77 -1.06
C GLY A 167 4.53 -21.08 -1.22
N SER A 168 4.05 -21.91 -2.12
CA SER A 168 4.73 -23.09 -2.63
C SER A 168 5.16 -22.85 -4.08
N LYS A 169 5.89 -23.81 -4.66
CA LYS A 169 6.39 -23.72 -6.05
C LYS A 169 5.30 -23.32 -7.06
N ASN A 170 4.07 -23.82 -6.87
CA ASN A 170 2.95 -23.62 -7.80
C ASN A 170 1.87 -22.63 -7.26
N ASN A 171 1.93 -22.26 -5.99
CA ASN A 171 0.94 -21.42 -5.33
C ASN A 171 1.65 -20.35 -4.50
N SER A 172 2.18 -19.34 -5.16
CA SER A 172 2.90 -18.23 -4.53
C SER A 172 2.03 -16.97 -4.50
N LEU A 173 1.78 -16.43 -3.31
CA LEU A 173 1.08 -15.15 -3.18
C LEU A 173 1.85 -14.02 -3.84
N GLY A 174 3.20 -14.10 -3.83
CA GLY A 174 4.05 -13.13 -4.52
C GLY A 174 3.83 -13.15 -6.03
N ALA A 175 3.66 -14.34 -6.63
CA ALA A 175 3.34 -14.45 -8.06
C ALA A 175 1.97 -13.85 -8.38
N LEU A 176 0.92 -14.16 -7.59
CA LEU A 176 -0.42 -13.61 -7.77
C LEU A 176 -0.41 -12.08 -7.69
N LEU A 177 0.27 -11.51 -6.69
CA LEU A 177 0.34 -10.07 -6.51
C LEU A 177 1.15 -9.38 -7.63
N LYS A 178 2.24 -10.01 -8.10
CA LYS A 178 3.04 -9.56 -9.24
C LYS A 178 2.22 -9.58 -10.55
N GLU A 179 1.44 -10.61 -10.78
CA GLU A 179 0.58 -10.71 -11.96
C GLU A 179 -0.50 -9.65 -11.96
N TRP A 180 -1.14 -9.42 -10.81
CA TRP A 180 -2.20 -8.44 -10.62
C TRP A 180 -1.71 -7.00 -10.81
N ALA A 181 -0.50 -6.64 -10.36
CA ALA A 181 0.03 -5.29 -10.42
C ALA A 181 0.26 -4.79 -11.84
N ASP A 182 0.09 -3.47 -12.09
CA ASP A 182 0.55 -2.77 -13.29
C ASP A 182 1.97 -2.25 -13.11
N LEU A 183 2.30 -1.85 -11.87
CA LEU A 183 3.62 -1.37 -11.47
C LEU A 183 4.08 -2.13 -10.23
N LEU A 184 5.21 -2.82 -10.34
CA LEU A 184 5.90 -3.45 -9.22
C LEU A 184 7.27 -2.81 -9.07
N LEU A 185 7.49 -2.17 -7.93
CA LEU A 185 8.73 -1.45 -7.61
C LEU A 185 9.50 -2.16 -6.50
N PHE A 186 10.77 -2.44 -6.75
CA PHE A 186 11.70 -2.91 -5.73
C PHE A 186 12.51 -1.74 -5.19
N ALA A 187 12.34 -1.46 -3.88
CA ALA A 187 13.07 -0.41 -3.18
C ALA A 187 14.29 -0.98 -2.45
N ASP A 188 15.48 -0.49 -2.80
CA ASP A 188 16.76 -0.88 -2.20
C ASP A 188 17.68 0.32 -1.92
N TYR A 189 18.80 0.06 -1.25
CA TYR A 189 19.88 1.03 -1.10
C TYR A 189 20.96 0.82 -2.16
N LYS A 190 21.43 1.90 -2.77
CA LYS A 190 22.60 1.87 -3.62
C LYS A 190 23.84 1.60 -2.76
N VAL A 191 24.38 0.39 -2.86
CA VAL A 191 25.62 0.01 -2.18
C VAL A 191 26.79 0.24 -3.12
N ILE A 192 27.82 0.94 -2.64
CA ILE A 192 29.10 1.13 -3.33
C ILE A 192 30.14 0.39 -2.50
N ILE A 193 30.81 -0.59 -3.09
CA ILE A 193 31.91 -1.28 -2.44
C ILE A 193 33.20 -0.51 -2.76
N ARG A 194 33.83 0.08 -1.74
CA ARG A 194 35.15 0.71 -1.85
C ARG A 194 36.18 -0.26 -1.29
N GLN A 195 37.21 -0.54 -2.06
CA GLN A 195 38.35 -1.30 -1.54
C GLN A 195 39.13 -0.43 -0.56
N GLY A 196 39.30 -0.91 0.66
CA GLY A 196 40.15 -0.30 1.65
C GLY A 196 41.64 -0.54 1.34
N ALA A 197 42.54 0.20 1.98
CA ALA A 197 43.97 0.01 1.84
C ALA A 197 44.46 -1.38 2.31
N ASP A 198 43.59 -2.09 3.06
CA ASP A 198 43.80 -3.46 3.56
C ASP A 198 43.26 -4.53 2.57
N GLY A 199 42.87 -4.16 1.36
CA GLY A 199 42.31 -5.04 0.35
C GLY A 199 40.90 -5.53 0.65
N LYS A 200 40.30 -5.13 1.80
CA LYS A 200 38.91 -5.53 2.16
C LYS A 200 37.91 -4.53 1.62
N GLY A 201 36.87 -5.04 1.04
CA GLY A 201 35.74 -4.21 0.57
C GLY A 201 34.97 -3.60 1.74
N LYS A 202 34.84 -2.28 1.79
CA LYS A 202 33.96 -1.57 2.71
C LYS A 202 32.73 -1.10 1.96
N ALA A 203 31.55 -1.48 2.45
CA ALA A 203 30.30 -1.00 1.90
C ALA A 203 30.14 0.49 2.26
N ALA A 204 29.94 1.32 1.26
CA ALA A 204 29.56 2.72 1.38
C ALA A 204 28.33 2.97 0.53
N GLY A 205 27.54 3.97 0.87
CA GLY A 205 26.32 4.32 0.15
C GLY A 205 25.19 4.59 1.14
N GLY A 206 23.97 4.65 0.67
CA GLY A 206 22.80 4.96 1.49
C GLY A 206 21.73 5.69 0.68
N GLN A 207 22.02 6.04 -0.58
CA GLN A 207 21.00 6.57 -1.48
C GLN A 207 19.95 5.50 -1.73
N ARG A 208 18.70 5.84 -1.47
CA ARG A 208 17.54 4.99 -1.73
C ARG A 208 17.17 5.08 -3.20
N ARG A 209 16.84 3.95 -3.80
CA ARG A 209 16.38 3.88 -5.18
C ARG A 209 15.23 2.87 -5.30
N MET A 210 14.50 2.94 -6.40
CA MET A 210 13.51 1.94 -6.79
C MET A 210 13.81 1.41 -8.19
N ARG A 211 13.66 0.10 -8.36
CA ARG A 211 13.81 -0.59 -9.65
C ARG A 211 12.44 -0.87 -10.21
N ALA A 212 12.22 -0.48 -11.45
CA ALA A 212 10.96 -0.66 -12.15
C ALA A 212 11.03 -1.79 -13.21
N THR A 213 12.23 -2.27 -13.56
CA THR A 213 12.44 -3.32 -14.55
C THR A 213 12.96 -4.59 -13.91
N HIS A 214 12.34 -5.72 -14.24
CA HIS A 214 12.77 -7.05 -13.80
C HIS A 214 14.21 -7.35 -14.22
N THR A 215 14.96 -7.92 -13.30
CA THR A 215 16.34 -8.37 -13.53
C THR A 215 16.56 -9.69 -12.80
N PRO A 216 17.63 -10.45 -13.09
CA PRO A 216 18.00 -11.61 -12.26
C PRO A 216 18.17 -11.26 -10.77
N PHE A 217 18.46 -9.99 -10.46
CA PHE A 217 18.67 -9.51 -9.10
C PHE A 217 17.37 -9.30 -8.32
N ALA A 218 16.27 -8.86 -8.97
CA ALA A 218 15.02 -8.54 -8.30
C ALA A 218 13.82 -8.58 -9.25
N ASP A 219 12.67 -8.95 -8.69
CA ASP A 219 11.38 -8.83 -9.37
C ASP A 219 10.99 -7.35 -9.52
N ALA A 220 10.54 -6.98 -10.71
CA ALA A 220 9.90 -5.69 -10.97
C ALA A 220 8.96 -5.80 -12.18
N LYS A 221 8.06 -4.83 -12.35
CA LYS A 221 7.13 -4.76 -13.48
C LYS A 221 6.76 -3.32 -13.77
N ASN A 222 6.76 -2.93 -15.04
CA ASN A 222 6.52 -1.57 -15.45
C ASN A 222 5.74 -1.56 -16.78
N ARG A 223 4.47 -1.18 -16.72
CA ARG A 223 3.59 -1.02 -17.89
C ARG A 223 3.55 0.41 -18.43
N PHE A 224 4.28 1.34 -17.78
CA PHE A 224 4.18 2.78 -18.02
C PHE A 224 5.40 3.37 -18.73
N GLY A 225 6.40 2.55 -19.07
CA GLY A 225 7.62 3.02 -19.72
C GLY A 225 8.51 3.89 -18.83
N LEU A 226 8.48 3.68 -17.51
CA LEU A 226 9.40 4.34 -16.58
C LEU A 226 10.84 3.88 -16.80
N ALA A 227 11.81 4.68 -16.40
CA ALA A 227 13.22 4.28 -16.39
C ALA A 227 13.45 3.06 -15.46
N ASP A 228 14.45 2.23 -15.79
CA ASP A 228 14.76 0.99 -15.08
C ASP A 228 15.04 1.19 -13.59
N ILE A 229 15.70 2.29 -13.27
CA ILE A 229 16.09 2.69 -11.91
C ILE A 229 15.75 4.16 -11.72
N LEU A 230 15.05 4.45 -10.63
CA LEU A 230 14.64 5.78 -10.21
C LEU A 230 15.10 6.04 -8.78
N ASP A 231 15.24 7.29 -8.38
CA ASP A 231 15.35 7.64 -6.97
C ASP A 231 14.07 7.20 -6.24
N PHE A 232 14.20 6.77 -4.98
CA PHE A 232 13.03 6.36 -4.19
C PHE A 232 12.28 7.61 -3.69
N ASP A 233 11.62 8.27 -4.63
CA ASP A 233 10.81 9.47 -4.45
C ASP A 233 9.55 9.34 -5.31
N PHE A 234 8.41 9.76 -4.77
CA PHE A 234 7.12 9.72 -5.47
C PHE A 234 7.12 10.53 -6.77
N LYS A 235 7.94 11.60 -6.85
CA LYS A 235 8.08 12.42 -8.06
C LYS A 235 8.43 11.62 -9.31
N GLY A 236 9.17 10.50 -9.14
CA GLY A 236 9.53 9.62 -10.24
C GLY A 236 8.35 8.91 -10.91
N ILE A 237 7.21 8.82 -10.22
CA ILE A 237 6.01 8.11 -10.72
C ILE A 237 4.74 8.97 -10.69
N GLN A 238 4.77 10.20 -10.19
CA GLN A 238 3.58 11.01 -9.96
C GLN A 238 2.74 11.25 -11.23
N ASN A 239 3.39 11.32 -12.40
CA ASN A 239 2.74 11.58 -13.68
C ASN A 239 1.91 10.41 -14.21
N ILE A 240 2.09 9.21 -13.67
CA ILE A 240 1.31 8.02 -14.03
C ILE A 240 0.25 7.65 -12.99
N ILE A 241 0.20 8.35 -11.86
CA ILE A 241 -0.75 8.11 -10.78
C ILE A 241 -1.87 9.15 -10.86
N PRO A 242 -3.07 8.80 -11.35
CA PRO A 242 -4.17 9.75 -11.44
C PRO A 242 -4.74 10.06 -10.06
N ALA A 243 -5.21 11.29 -9.88
CA ALA A 243 -6.11 11.60 -8.78
C ALA A 243 -7.54 11.20 -9.17
N ARG A 244 -8.25 10.54 -8.26
CA ARG A 244 -9.65 10.18 -8.47
C ARG A 244 -10.50 11.45 -8.41
N PRO A 245 -11.42 11.69 -9.37
CA PRO A 245 -12.40 12.76 -9.25
C PRO A 245 -13.31 12.46 -8.05
N VAL A 246 -13.13 13.19 -6.96
CA VAL A 246 -14.00 13.06 -5.78
C VAL A 246 -15.28 13.84 -6.03
N THR A 247 -16.40 13.15 -6.10
CA THR A 247 -17.70 13.80 -6.08
C THR A 247 -17.96 14.24 -4.63
N PRO A 248 -18.06 15.54 -4.32
CA PRO A 248 -18.29 15.98 -2.96
C PRO A 248 -19.60 15.35 -2.43
N PRO A 249 -19.63 14.94 -1.15
CA PRO A 249 -20.82 14.32 -0.56
C PRO A 249 -22.05 15.21 -0.78
N LYS A 250 -23.19 14.62 -1.08
CA LYS A 250 -24.46 15.33 -1.38
C LYS A 250 -24.79 16.40 -0.36
N THR A 251 -24.49 16.18 0.91
CA THR A 251 -24.61 17.18 1.99
C THR A 251 -23.78 18.43 1.78
N THR A 252 -22.55 18.31 1.23
CA THR A 252 -21.69 19.48 0.93
C THR A 252 -22.20 20.21 -0.31
N MET A 253 -22.69 19.49 -1.32
CA MET A 253 -23.32 20.10 -2.50
C MET A 253 -24.61 20.82 -2.12
N GLU A 254 -25.42 20.24 -1.24
CA GLU A 254 -26.66 20.84 -0.76
C GLU A 254 -26.41 22.08 0.09
N LYS A 255 -25.40 22.04 0.99
CA LYS A 255 -24.93 23.21 1.73
C LYS A 255 -24.38 24.30 0.80
N ALA A 256 -23.58 23.95 -0.21
CA ALA A 256 -23.06 24.89 -1.21
C ALA A 256 -24.20 25.49 -2.08
N TYR A 257 -25.18 24.67 -2.46
CA TYR A 257 -26.34 25.14 -3.19
C TYR A 257 -27.21 26.09 -2.35
N GLN A 258 -27.47 25.75 -1.10
CA GLN A 258 -28.22 26.60 -0.17
C GLN A 258 -27.47 27.92 0.13
N ALA A 259 -26.16 27.88 0.33
CA ALA A 259 -25.30 29.06 0.49
C ALA A 259 -25.37 29.97 -0.76
N LYS A 260 -25.29 29.40 -1.96
CA LYS A 260 -25.39 30.13 -3.22
C LYS A 260 -26.75 30.77 -3.40
N LYS A 261 -27.82 30.03 -3.01
CA LYS A 261 -29.20 30.54 -3.03
C LYS A 261 -29.46 31.66 -2.00
N MET A 262 -28.82 31.58 -0.82
CA MET A 262 -28.86 32.64 0.20
C MET A 262 -28.12 33.92 -0.27
N MET A 263 -26.93 33.74 -0.88
CA MET A 263 -26.20 34.89 -1.48
C MET A 263 -26.98 35.58 -2.58
N GLN A 264 -27.67 34.83 -3.44
CA GLN A 264 -28.54 35.41 -4.48
C GLN A 264 -29.76 36.17 -3.93
N LYS A 265 -30.17 35.84 -2.68
CA LYS A 265 -31.26 36.53 -1.96
C LYS A 265 -30.77 37.66 -1.05
N GLY A 266 -29.48 38.06 -1.11
CA GLY A 266 -28.89 39.11 -0.28
C GLY A 266 -28.78 38.77 1.21
N ILE A 267 -28.89 37.49 1.58
CA ILE A 267 -28.76 37.02 2.96
C ILE A 267 -27.36 36.48 3.14
N THR A 268 -26.52 37.16 3.91
CA THR A 268 -25.16 36.72 4.28
C THR A 268 -25.29 35.54 5.27
N PRO A 269 -24.69 34.37 5.02
CA PRO A 269 -24.66 33.28 6.00
C PRO A 269 -23.88 33.74 7.23
N LYS A 270 -24.50 33.59 8.41
CA LYS A 270 -23.84 33.84 9.69
C LYS A 270 -22.69 32.86 9.80
N ALA A 271 -21.45 33.36 9.88
CA ALA A 271 -20.26 32.54 10.08
C ALA A 271 -20.48 31.67 11.33
N ALA A 272 -20.21 30.38 11.19
CA ALA A 272 -20.18 29.49 12.33
C ALA A 272 -19.17 30.03 13.35
N ALA A 273 -19.60 30.18 14.59
CA ALA A 273 -18.77 30.70 15.67
C ALA A 273 -17.50 29.85 15.78
N GLU A 274 -16.35 30.51 15.71
CA GLU A 274 -15.06 29.93 16.05
C GLU A 274 -15.16 29.33 17.47
N PRO A 275 -14.55 28.18 17.74
CA PRO A 275 -14.47 27.66 19.09
C PRO A 275 -13.66 28.65 19.93
N ALA A 276 -14.24 29.11 21.05
CA ALA A 276 -13.65 30.04 21.99
C ALA A 276 -12.26 29.57 22.40
N GLU A 277 -11.25 30.42 22.21
CA GLU A 277 -9.90 30.19 22.75
C GLU A 277 -9.99 29.98 24.27
N ALA A 278 -9.47 28.85 24.71
CA ALA A 278 -9.30 28.57 26.12
C ALA A 278 -8.30 29.55 26.72
N LYS A 279 -8.73 30.38 27.68
CA LYS A 279 -7.87 31.26 28.44
C LYS A 279 -6.76 30.46 29.13
N PRO A 280 -5.51 30.91 29.07
CA PRO A 280 -4.43 30.26 29.79
C PRO A 280 -4.67 30.31 31.30
N ALA A 281 -4.44 29.17 31.96
CA ALA A 281 -4.49 29.07 33.41
C ALA A 281 -3.47 29.99 34.08
N PRO A 282 -3.77 30.60 35.25
CA PRO A 282 -2.82 31.42 35.95
C PRO A 282 -1.61 30.61 36.45
N PRO A 283 -0.42 31.21 36.58
CA PRO A 283 0.77 30.53 37.01
C PRO A 283 0.64 30.11 38.48
N THR A 284 0.88 28.85 38.75
CA THR A 284 0.95 28.29 40.11
C THR A 284 2.21 28.85 40.79
N ASN A 285 2.04 29.61 41.83
CA ASN A 285 3.12 30.08 42.70
C ASN A 285 3.77 28.87 43.41
N MET A 286 5.05 28.73 43.18
CA MET A 286 5.94 27.73 43.79
C MET A 286 6.61 28.35 45.03
N TYR A 287 5.84 28.65 46.10
CA TYR A 287 6.35 28.94 47.42
C TYR A 287 5.17 28.86 48.38
N ASP A 288 4.94 27.70 48.95
CA ASP A 288 4.31 27.49 50.28
C ASP A 288 4.45 26.00 50.63
N GLU A 289 5.63 25.64 51.15
CA GLU A 289 5.80 24.56 52.12
C GLU A 289 7.00 24.93 53.01
N LEU A 290 6.65 25.41 54.17
CA LEU A 290 7.41 25.23 55.42
C LEU A 290 6.69 24.16 56.26
#